data_c71146de5c1d05fe37046d6da8d9e194
#
_entry.id   c71146de5c1d05fe37046d6da8d9e194
#
_cell.length_a   1.000
_cell.length_b   1.000
_cell.length_c   1.000
_cell.angle_alpha   90.00
_cell.angle_beta   90.00
_cell.angle_gamma   90.00
#
_symmetry.space_group_name_H-M   'P 1'
#
loop_
_entity.id
_entity.type
_entity.pdbx_description
1 polymer ?
#
loop_
_entity_poly.entity_id
_entity_poly.type
_entity_poly.pdbx_seq_one_letter_code
_entity_poly.pdbx_strand_id
1 'polypeptide(L)'
;MTSQTTAIGIDIGGTGIKGGLVDLSSGELISERVKLPTPAGGKPADIVETTKAIVARLAAEDPTAPVGVCFPAIVKHGFTMSAANVSKKWIGLNAEELFETGLGRSIHFVNDADAAGYAESQFGAAKDKAGLIILTTLGTGIGSALIYNGVLIPNAELGHLEIDGADAESRASYAAKEREELTWERWAKRLQRYYSHVEFLFTPDLFIVGGGVSKNYQEFMPLLDLKTPMVPAVHRNNAGILGAAALARPGAA
;
A
#
# COMPACT_ATOMS: atom_id res chain seq x y z
N MET A 1 -26.54 0.89 -16.86
CA MET A 1 -25.07 0.71 -16.79
C MET A 1 -24.85 -0.49 -15.88
N THR A 2 -24.31 -1.59 -16.39
CA THR A 2 -23.92 -2.74 -15.57
C THR A 2 -22.81 -2.26 -14.62
N SER A 3 -23.01 -2.36 -13.31
CA SER A 3 -21.98 -2.00 -12.36
C SER A 3 -20.80 -2.95 -12.58
N GLN A 4 -19.61 -2.42 -12.87
CA GLN A 4 -18.39 -3.21 -12.93
C GLN A 4 -18.17 -3.87 -11.57
N THR A 5 -18.25 -5.19 -11.52
CA THR A 5 -18.16 -5.95 -10.27
C THR A 5 -16.78 -6.53 -10.03
N THR A 6 -15.90 -6.51 -11.04
CA THR A 6 -14.56 -7.08 -11.00
C THR A 6 -13.51 -6.05 -11.45
N ALA A 7 -12.29 -6.16 -10.94
CA ALA A 7 -11.14 -5.38 -11.38
C ALA A 7 -9.82 -6.16 -11.19
N ILE A 8 -8.84 -5.88 -12.03
CA ILE A 8 -7.47 -6.40 -11.88
C ILE A 8 -6.69 -5.45 -10.97
N GLY A 9 -6.15 -5.96 -9.89
CA GLY A 9 -5.20 -5.26 -9.04
C GLY A 9 -3.78 -5.77 -9.25
N ILE A 10 -2.83 -4.85 -9.35
CA ILE A 10 -1.38 -5.14 -9.46
C ILE A 10 -0.66 -4.44 -8.30
N ASP A 11 0.16 -5.21 -7.59
CA ASP A 11 1.02 -4.73 -6.50
C ASP A 11 2.49 -4.90 -6.92
N ILE A 12 3.17 -3.78 -7.16
CA ILE A 12 4.58 -3.74 -7.57
C ILE A 12 5.44 -3.51 -6.34
N GLY A 13 6.13 -4.55 -5.91
CA GLY A 13 7.10 -4.46 -4.81
C GLY A 13 8.54 -4.65 -5.26
N GLY A 14 9.50 -4.31 -4.40
CA GLY A 14 10.94 -4.41 -4.71
C GLY A 14 11.45 -5.82 -4.99
N THR A 15 10.76 -6.87 -4.53
CA THR A 15 11.15 -8.28 -4.71
C THR A 15 10.21 -9.08 -5.59
N GLY A 16 9.02 -8.57 -5.87
CA GLY A 16 8.03 -9.27 -6.68
C GLY A 16 6.86 -8.40 -7.05
N ILE A 17 6.33 -8.64 -8.25
CA ILE A 17 5.12 -8.03 -8.78
C ILE A 17 4.02 -9.08 -8.66
N LYS A 18 2.90 -8.69 -8.06
CA LYS A 18 1.76 -9.59 -7.81
C LYS A 18 0.52 -9.00 -8.45
N GLY A 19 -0.38 -9.86 -8.88
CA GLY A 19 -1.68 -9.42 -9.39
C GLY A 19 -2.76 -10.47 -9.16
N GLY A 20 -4.01 -10.01 -9.26
CA GLY A 20 -5.19 -10.87 -9.17
C GLY A 20 -6.43 -10.17 -9.65
N LEU A 21 -7.43 -10.94 -10.05
CA LEU A 21 -8.77 -10.47 -10.32
C LEU A 21 -9.56 -10.44 -9.00
N VAL A 22 -10.19 -9.31 -8.73
CA VAL A 22 -10.87 -9.00 -7.46
C VAL A 22 -12.35 -8.83 -7.70
N ASP A 23 -13.19 -9.45 -6.90
CA ASP A 23 -14.61 -9.10 -6.77
C ASP A 23 -14.72 -7.84 -5.90
N LEU A 24 -15.19 -6.74 -6.50
CA LEU A 24 -15.30 -5.44 -5.85
C LEU A 24 -16.47 -5.35 -4.84
N SER A 25 -17.35 -6.34 -4.81
CA SER A 25 -18.43 -6.40 -3.83
C SER A 25 -18.00 -7.01 -2.49
N SER A 26 -17.15 -8.04 -2.56
CA SER A 26 -16.66 -8.78 -1.38
C SER A 26 -15.24 -8.37 -0.96
N GLY A 27 -14.41 -7.88 -1.89
CA GLY A 27 -12.98 -7.69 -1.67
C GLY A 27 -12.19 -9.00 -1.70
N GLU A 28 -12.71 -10.04 -2.34
CA GLU A 28 -12.05 -11.32 -2.47
C GLU A 28 -11.31 -11.45 -3.79
N LEU A 29 -10.17 -12.15 -3.77
CA LEU A 29 -9.49 -12.60 -4.99
C LEU A 29 -10.30 -13.76 -5.59
N ILE A 30 -10.79 -13.58 -6.82
CA ILE A 30 -11.55 -14.60 -7.57
C ILE A 30 -10.70 -15.34 -8.60
N SER A 31 -9.45 -14.91 -8.83
CA SER A 31 -8.44 -15.65 -9.59
C SER A 31 -7.35 -16.21 -8.68
N GLU A 32 -6.49 -17.07 -9.22
CA GLU A 32 -5.20 -17.32 -8.60
C GLU A 32 -4.38 -16.03 -8.53
N ARG A 33 -3.66 -15.84 -7.42
CA ARG A 33 -2.69 -14.76 -7.30
C ARG A 33 -1.46 -15.05 -8.14
N VAL A 34 -1.30 -14.34 -9.23
CA VAL A 34 -0.09 -14.39 -10.06
C VAL A 34 1.04 -13.63 -9.36
N LYS A 35 2.23 -14.22 -9.32
CA LYS A 35 3.43 -13.55 -8.78
C LYS A 35 4.61 -13.82 -9.70
N LEU A 36 5.28 -12.76 -10.13
CA LEU A 36 6.56 -12.80 -10.84
C LEU A 36 7.63 -12.03 -10.04
N PRO A 37 8.91 -12.40 -10.16
CA PRO A 37 9.98 -11.64 -9.52
C PRO A 37 10.07 -10.23 -10.14
N THR A 38 10.36 -9.23 -9.33
CA THR A 38 10.71 -7.89 -9.83
C THR A 38 12.03 -8.00 -10.60
N PRO A 39 12.09 -7.50 -11.84
CA PRO A 39 13.32 -7.55 -12.63
C PRO A 39 14.49 -6.87 -11.92
N ALA A 40 15.69 -7.42 -12.06
CA ALA A 40 16.90 -6.90 -11.44
C ALA A 40 17.12 -5.41 -11.81
N GLY A 41 17.35 -4.59 -10.79
CA GLY A 41 17.50 -3.14 -10.94
C GLY A 41 16.21 -2.36 -11.09
N GLY A 42 15.04 -3.01 -11.16
CA GLY A 42 13.71 -2.39 -11.13
C GLY A 42 13.50 -1.27 -12.15
N LYS A 43 14.02 -1.44 -13.38
CA LYS A 43 13.93 -0.42 -14.41
C LYS A 43 12.51 -0.27 -14.98
N PRO A 44 12.09 0.92 -15.43
CA PRO A 44 10.74 1.17 -15.92
C PRO A 44 10.27 0.18 -16.99
N ALA A 45 11.00 0.01 -18.07
CA ALA A 45 10.59 -0.88 -19.16
C ALA A 45 10.45 -2.33 -18.73
N ASP A 46 11.37 -2.82 -17.88
CA ASP A 46 11.37 -4.22 -17.43
C ASP A 46 10.18 -4.50 -16.48
N ILE A 47 9.85 -3.53 -15.59
CA ILE A 47 8.68 -3.63 -14.72
C ILE A 47 7.38 -3.59 -15.53
N VAL A 48 7.28 -2.71 -16.53
CA VAL A 48 6.10 -2.63 -17.42
C VAL A 48 5.88 -3.96 -18.14
N GLU A 49 6.94 -4.54 -18.74
CA GLU A 49 6.81 -5.84 -19.43
C GLU A 49 6.40 -6.98 -18.49
N THR A 50 6.95 -7.00 -17.26
CA THR A 50 6.54 -7.99 -16.27
C THR A 50 5.08 -7.80 -15.85
N THR A 51 4.64 -6.56 -15.67
CA THR A 51 3.24 -6.23 -15.35
C THR A 51 2.33 -6.61 -16.49
N LYS A 52 2.73 -6.36 -17.74
CA LYS A 52 1.99 -6.76 -18.94
C LYS A 52 1.72 -8.28 -18.99
N ALA A 53 2.72 -9.09 -18.66
CA ALA A 53 2.56 -10.55 -18.63
C ALA A 53 1.53 -10.99 -17.57
N ILE A 54 1.50 -10.33 -16.39
CA ILE A 54 0.51 -10.60 -15.34
C ILE A 54 -0.89 -10.17 -15.80
N VAL A 55 -1.01 -8.93 -16.31
CA VAL A 55 -2.31 -8.39 -16.77
C VAL A 55 -2.87 -9.23 -17.91
N ALA A 56 -2.05 -9.64 -18.88
CA ALA A 56 -2.50 -10.49 -19.99
C ALA A 56 -3.10 -11.82 -19.51
N ARG A 57 -2.49 -12.44 -18.48
CA ARG A 57 -3.01 -13.67 -17.88
C ARG A 57 -4.36 -13.45 -17.20
N LEU A 58 -4.50 -12.37 -16.40
CA LEU A 58 -5.72 -12.08 -15.65
C LEU A 58 -6.85 -11.57 -16.55
N ALA A 59 -6.53 -10.77 -17.57
CA ALA A 59 -7.49 -10.29 -18.56
C ALA A 59 -8.04 -11.38 -19.48
N ALA A 60 -7.42 -12.57 -19.52
CA ALA A 60 -7.99 -13.72 -20.20
C ALA A 60 -9.25 -14.24 -19.46
N GLU A 61 -9.37 -14.02 -18.16
CA GLU A 61 -10.53 -14.38 -17.35
C GLU A 61 -11.64 -13.32 -17.44
N ASP A 62 -11.26 -12.01 -17.46
CA ASP A 62 -12.19 -10.89 -17.70
C ASP A 62 -11.50 -9.79 -18.53
N PRO A 63 -11.70 -9.77 -19.86
CA PRO A 63 -11.07 -8.78 -20.73
C PRO A 63 -11.51 -7.34 -20.47
N THR A 64 -12.65 -7.14 -19.81
CA THR A 64 -13.25 -5.83 -19.57
C THR A 64 -12.90 -5.26 -18.19
N ALA A 65 -12.31 -6.07 -17.31
CA ALA A 65 -11.95 -5.64 -15.96
C ALA A 65 -11.00 -4.43 -16.00
N PRO A 66 -11.31 -3.31 -15.31
CA PRO A 66 -10.39 -2.20 -15.17
C PRO A 66 -9.12 -2.64 -14.43
N VAL A 67 -8.02 -1.92 -14.64
CA VAL A 67 -6.72 -2.26 -14.05
C VAL A 67 -6.26 -1.16 -13.12
N GLY A 68 -5.96 -1.51 -11.88
CA GLY A 68 -5.27 -0.67 -10.93
C GLY A 68 -3.85 -1.19 -10.68
N VAL A 69 -2.91 -0.27 -10.56
CA VAL A 69 -1.50 -0.57 -10.29
C VAL A 69 -1.03 0.24 -9.09
N CYS A 70 -0.59 -0.42 -8.04
CA CYS A 70 0.07 0.28 -6.96
C CYS A 70 1.60 0.10 -7.02
N PHE A 71 2.31 1.16 -6.60
CA PHE A 71 3.74 1.31 -6.81
C PHE A 71 4.42 1.93 -5.58
N PRO A 72 5.65 1.51 -5.22
CA PRO A 72 6.36 2.00 -4.04
C PRO A 72 7.00 3.37 -4.28
N ALA A 73 6.18 4.39 -4.52
CA ALA A 73 6.57 5.78 -4.74
C ALA A 73 5.43 6.73 -4.42
N ILE A 74 5.75 7.97 -4.11
CA ILE A 74 4.79 9.08 -4.15
C ILE A 74 4.30 9.23 -5.60
N VAL A 75 2.97 9.17 -5.80
CA VAL A 75 2.34 9.29 -7.12
C VAL A 75 1.51 10.57 -7.17
N LYS A 76 1.86 11.49 -8.06
CA LYS A 76 1.14 12.75 -8.24
C LYS A 76 0.79 12.98 -9.70
N HIS A 77 -0.51 12.95 -10.01
CA HIS A 77 -1.01 13.12 -11.39
C HIS A 77 -0.33 12.18 -12.39
N GLY A 78 -0.20 10.91 -12.05
CA GLY A 78 0.44 9.88 -12.86
C GLY A 78 1.98 9.86 -12.82
N PHE A 79 2.61 10.89 -12.22
CA PHE A 79 4.06 10.97 -12.10
C PHE A 79 4.56 10.36 -10.80
N THR A 80 5.64 9.59 -10.88
CA THR A 80 6.37 9.11 -9.69
C THR A 80 7.34 10.20 -9.22
N MET A 81 7.18 10.65 -7.96
CA MET A 81 7.99 11.72 -7.38
C MET A 81 9.15 11.18 -6.54
N SER A 82 9.11 9.91 -6.19
CA SER A 82 10.14 9.20 -5.42
C SER A 82 10.40 7.81 -6.02
N ALA A 83 11.33 7.06 -5.46
CA ALA A 83 11.58 5.67 -5.83
C ALA A 83 12.15 4.91 -4.64
N ALA A 84 11.34 4.06 -4.01
CA ALA A 84 11.75 3.18 -2.93
C ALA A 84 11.93 1.75 -3.48
N ASN A 85 13.11 1.17 -3.27
CA ASN A 85 13.42 -0.23 -3.65
C ASN A 85 13.31 -0.57 -5.15
N VAL A 86 13.26 0.44 -6.01
CA VAL A 86 13.25 0.35 -7.49
C VAL A 86 14.26 1.33 -8.09
N SER A 87 14.43 1.29 -9.41
CA SER A 87 15.37 2.19 -10.09
C SER A 87 15.04 3.67 -9.87
N LYS A 88 16.04 4.50 -9.60
CA LYS A 88 15.85 5.96 -9.53
C LYS A 88 15.43 6.61 -10.85
N LYS A 89 15.45 5.85 -11.97
CA LYS A 89 14.89 6.30 -13.25
C LYS A 89 13.37 6.51 -13.23
N TRP A 90 12.70 6.05 -12.19
CA TRP A 90 11.28 6.33 -11.99
C TRP A 90 11.03 7.79 -11.58
N ILE A 91 11.96 8.45 -10.89
CA ILE A 91 11.75 9.79 -10.34
C ILE A 91 11.51 10.80 -11.47
N GLY A 92 10.37 11.47 -11.44
CA GLY A 92 9.93 12.46 -12.45
C GLY A 92 9.35 11.84 -13.72
N LEU A 93 9.16 10.51 -13.78
CA LEU A 93 8.59 9.83 -14.92
C LEU A 93 7.05 9.87 -14.86
N ASN A 94 6.40 10.13 -16.01
CA ASN A 94 4.97 9.87 -16.15
C ASN A 94 4.76 8.35 -16.24
N ALA A 95 4.63 7.75 -15.05
CA ALA A 95 4.55 6.30 -14.93
C ALA A 95 3.20 5.76 -15.39
N GLU A 96 2.11 6.49 -15.15
CA GLU A 96 0.78 6.10 -15.61
C GLU A 96 0.74 5.96 -17.12
N GLU A 97 1.18 6.98 -17.86
CA GLU A 97 1.26 6.95 -19.32
C GLU A 97 2.18 5.82 -19.85
N LEU A 98 3.30 5.58 -19.16
CA LEU A 98 4.21 4.50 -19.50
C LEU A 98 3.54 3.12 -19.36
N PHE A 99 2.81 2.90 -18.29
CA PHE A 99 2.03 1.66 -18.09
C PHE A 99 0.89 1.55 -19.08
N GLU A 100 0.11 2.61 -19.31
CA GLU A 100 -0.99 2.62 -20.28
C GLU A 100 -0.51 2.27 -21.69
N THR A 101 0.60 2.89 -22.12
CA THR A 101 1.23 2.59 -23.41
C THR A 101 1.68 1.12 -23.47
N GLY A 102 2.36 0.62 -22.43
CA GLY A 102 2.87 -0.75 -22.42
C GLY A 102 1.77 -1.81 -22.35
N LEU A 103 0.68 -1.53 -21.64
CA LEU A 103 -0.45 -2.44 -21.46
C LEU A 103 -1.50 -2.32 -22.57
N GLY A 104 -1.49 -1.21 -23.34
CA GLY A 104 -2.48 -0.91 -24.36
C GLY A 104 -3.88 -0.64 -23.81
N ARG A 105 -3.97 -0.16 -22.56
CA ARG A 105 -5.24 0.14 -21.87
C ARG A 105 -5.03 1.14 -20.73
N SER A 106 -6.09 1.87 -20.39
CA SER A 106 -6.06 2.78 -19.24
C SER A 106 -5.91 2.03 -17.93
N ILE A 107 -5.23 2.66 -16.98
CA ILE A 107 -5.05 2.16 -15.63
C ILE A 107 -5.38 3.24 -14.59
N HIS A 108 -5.53 2.83 -13.32
CA HIS A 108 -5.44 3.71 -12.16
C HIS A 108 -4.09 3.47 -11.48
N PHE A 109 -3.29 4.51 -11.30
CA PHE A 109 -1.93 4.40 -10.77
C PHE A 109 -1.80 5.11 -9.41
N VAL A 110 -1.37 4.39 -8.37
CA VAL A 110 -1.44 4.86 -6.97
C VAL A 110 -0.22 4.41 -6.17
N ASN A 111 0.05 5.09 -5.04
CA ASN A 111 1.03 4.65 -4.05
C ASN A 111 0.61 3.31 -3.40
N ASP A 112 1.58 2.48 -2.99
CA ASP A 112 1.33 1.14 -2.41
C ASP A 112 0.70 1.20 -1.01
N ALA A 113 1.09 2.16 -0.16
CA ALA A 113 0.49 2.35 1.15
C ALA A 113 -0.94 2.92 1.03
N ASP A 114 -1.17 3.85 0.09
CA ASP A 114 -2.50 4.37 -0.23
C ASP A 114 -3.44 3.25 -0.69
N ALA A 115 -2.98 2.38 -1.59
CA ALA A 115 -3.73 1.21 -2.00
C ALA A 115 -4.06 0.30 -0.80
N ALA A 116 -3.09 0.02 0.06
CA ALA A 116 -3.32 -0.81 1.24
C ALA A 116 -4.34 -0.17 2.20
N GLY A 117 -4.26 1.14 2.42
CA GLY A 117 -5.23 1.88 3.22
C GLY A 117 -6.63 1.85 2.63
N TYR A 118 -6.73 2.05 1.33
CA TYR A 118 -8.03 2.00 0.63
C TYR A 118 -8.65 0.60 0.68
N ALA A 119 -7.87 -0.47 0.54
CA ALA A 119 -8.36 -1.84 0.73
C ALA A 119 -8.98 -2.05 2.11
N GLU A 120 -8.31 -1.58 3.17
CA GLU A 120 -8.84 -1.69 4.54
C GLU A 120 -10.10 -0.84 4.76
N SER A 121 -10.26 0.28 4.05
CA SER A 121 -11.47 1.11 4.13
C SER A 121 -12.66 0.50 3.39
N GLN A 122 -12.43 -0.21 2.30
CA GLN A 122 -13.50 -0.81 1.51
C GLN A 122 -13.90 -2.20 2.02
N PHE A 123 -12.94 -3.01 2.44
CA PHE A 123 -13.14 -4.44 2.68
C PHE A 123 -12.61 -4.93 4.04
N GLY A 124 -11.86 -4.10 4.78
CA GLY A 124 -11.10 -4.55 5.95
C GLY A 124 -11.45 -3.85 7.26
N ALA A 125 -10.42 -3.60 8.05
CA ALA A 125 -10.54 -3.12 9.43
C ALA A 125 -11.18 -1.71 9.56
N ALA A 126 -11.15 -0.91 8.49
CA ALA A 126 -11.74 0.43 8.44
C ALA A 126 -13.12 0.47 7.75
N LYS A 127 -13.64 -0.66 7.30
CA LYS A 127 -14.96 -0.71 6.67
C LYS A 127 -16.03 -0.16 7.61
N ASP A 128 -16.87 0.73 7.08
CA ASP A 128 -17.97 1.39 7.82
C ASP A 128 -17.51 2.18 9.07
N LYS A 129 -16.22 2.54 9.16
CA LYS A 129 -15.69 3.40 10.22
C LYS A 129 -15.71 4.85 9.78
N ALA A 130 -16.26 5.71 10.64
CA ALA A 130 -16.22 7.16 10.46
C ALA A 130 -14.96 7.77 11.08
N GLY A 131 -14.68 9.04 10.72
CA GLY A 131 -13.58 9.81 11.25
C GLY A 131 -12.26 9.61 10.51
N LEU A 132 -11.16 9.98 11.14
CA LEU A 132 -9.83 9.89 10.59
C LEU A 132 -9.19 8.54 10.95
N ILE A 133 -8.83 7.78 9.94
CA ILE A 133 -8.15 6.51 10.05
C ILE A 133 -6.76 6.66 9.46
N ILE A 134 -5.74 6.25 10.21
CA ILE A 134 -4.37 6.22 9.74
C ILE A 134 -3.90 4.77 9.67
N LEU A 135 -3.66 4.31 8.44
CA LEU A 135 -2.98 3.03 8.23
C LEU A 135 -1.48 3.29 8.12
N THR A 136 -0.69 2.42 8.74
CA THR A 136 0.76 2.37 8.54
C THR A 136 1.19 1.00 8.06
N THR A 137 2.10 0.94 7.10
CA THR A 137 2.75 -0.31 6.68
C THR A 137 4.16 -0.35 7.26
N LEU A 138 4.41 -1.30 8.15
CA LEU A 138 5.71 -1.47 8.79
C LEU A 138 6.52 -2.53 8.03
N GLY A 139 7.58 -2.10 7.35
CA GLY A 139 8.41 -2.95 6.50
C GLY A 139 9.84 -2.43 6.38
N THR A 140 10.35 -2.28 5.16
CA THR A 140 11.64 -1.64 4.87
C THR A 140 11.66 -0.19 5.38
N GLY A 141 10.56 0.52 5.18
CA GLY A 141 10.26 1.84 5.74
C GLY A 141 8.96 1.80 6.54
N ILE A 142 8.36 2.98 6.70
CA ILE A 142 7.01 3.18 7.25
C ILE A 142 6.17 3.89 6.19
N GLY A 143 5.40 3.14 5.40
CA GLY A 143 4.38 3.74 4.55
C GLY A 143 3.16 4.15 5.36
N SER A 144 2.39 5.12 4.88
CA SER A 144 1.18 5.57 5.55
C SER A 144 0.08 5.93 4.56
N ALA A 145 -1.17 5.71 4.95
CA ALA A 145 -2.35 6.16 4.24
C ALA A 145 -3.32 6.82 5.21
N LEU A 146 -3.89 7.94 4.80
CA LEU A 146 -4.91 8.67 5.55
C LEU A 146 -6.27 8.49 4.86
N ILE A 147 -7.26 8.07 5.64
CA ILE A 147 -8.64 7.91 5.18
C ILE A 147 -9.54 8.74 6.10
N TYR A 148 -10.33 9.62 5.52
CA TYR A 148 -11.32 10.38 6.27
C TYR A 148 -12.72 10.08 5.75
N ASN A 149 -13.56 9.47 6.61
CA ASN A 149 -14.92 9.06 6.25
C ASN A 149 -14.98 8.22 4.95
N GLY A 150 -14.05 7.27 4.80
CA GLY A 150 -13.94 6.40 3.63
C GLY A 150 -13.25 7.01 2.40
N VAL A 151 -12.87 8.29 2.45
CA VAL A 151 -12.15 8.99 1.35
C VAL A 151 -10.65 8.96 1.61
N LEU A 152 -9.89 8.48 0.64
CA LEU A 152 -8.42 8.47 0.69
C LEU A 152 -7.86 9.89 0.52
N ILE A 153 -6.96 10.29 1.42
CA ILE A 153 -6.10 11.48 1.27
C ILE A 153 -4.74 10.96 0.79
N PRO A 154 -4.40 11.13 -0.49
CA PRO A 154 -3.29 10.42 -1.09
C PRO A 154 -1.91 10.97 -0.69
N ASN A 155 -0.90 10.10 -0.78
CA ASN A 155 0.51 10.43 -0.62
C ASN A 155 0.89 11.01 0.74
N ALA A 156 0.35 10.46 1.82
CA ALA A 156 0.80 10.79 3.16
C ALA A 156 2.09 10.05 3.50
N GLU A 157 3.15 10.78 3.81
CA GLU A 157 4.49 10.23 4.07
C GLU A 157 4.87 10.40 5.55
N LEU A 158 4.01 9.89 6.46
CA LEU A 158 4.22 10.06 7.91
C LEU A 158 5.44 9.29 8.44
N GLY A 159 5.98 8.33 7.67
CA GLY A 159 7.24 7.67 7.99
C GLY A 159 8.43 8.61 8.00
N HIS A 160 8.35 9.71 7.23
CA HIS A 160 9.40 10.73 7.13
C HIS A 160 9.24 11.90 8.10
N LEU A 161 8.39 11.78 9.12
CA LEU A 161 8.35 12.75 10.21
C LEU A 161 9.71 12.81 10.91
N GLU A 162 10.21 14.01 11.14
CA GLU A 162 11.40 14.20 11.98
C GLU A 162 11.00 14.09 13.45
N ILE A 163 11.51 13.08 14.13
CA ILE A 163 11.26 12.82 15.55
C ILE A 163 12.62 12.70 16.25
N ASP A 164 12.85 13.56 17.25
CA ASP A 164 14.07 13.57 18.04
C ASP A 164 15.34 13.72 17.16
N GLY A 165 15.27 14.58 16.14
CA GLY A 165 16.36 14.89 15.21
C GLY A 165 16.70 13.76 14.23
N ALA A 166 15.77 12.84 13.98
CA ALA A 166 15.94 11.76 13.01
C ALA A 166 14.64 11.51 12.23
N ASP A 167 14.79 11.05 11.01
CA ASP A 167 13.71 10.47 10.21
C ASP A 167 13.11 9.26 10.94
N ALA A 168 11.80 9.26 11.15
CA ALA A 168 11.12 8.28 12.00
C ALA A 168 11.30 6.84 11.50
N GLU A 169 11.18 6.60 10.18
CA GLU A 169 11.33 5.26 9.62
C GLU A 169 12.75 4.71 9.77
N SER A 170 13.76 5.60 9.80
CA SER A 170 15.14 5.19 10.00
C SER A 170 15.38 4.48 11.34
N ARG A 171 14.49 4.74 12.33
CA ARG A 171 14.57 4.20 13.69
C ARG A 171 13.43 3.23 14.03
N ALA A 172 12.22 3.46 13.50
CA ALA A 172 11.01 2.75 13.91
C ALA A 172 10.48 1.76 12.86
N SER A 173 11.04 1.71 11.63
CA SER A 173 10.67 0.67 10.66
C SER A 173 11.03 -0.74 11.15
N TYR A 174 10.41 -1.76 10.56
CA TYR A 174 10.78 -3.15 10.88
C TYR A 174 12.21 -3.46 10.42
N ALA A 175 12.66 -2.89 9.30
CA ALA A 175 14.05 -3.00 8.86
C ALA A 175 15.04 -2.41 9.89
N ALA A 176 14.69 -1.33 10.58
CA ALA A 176 15.51 -0.80 11.67
C ALA A 176 15.58 -1.77 12.86
N LYS A 177 14.48 -2.44 13.21
CA LYS A 177 14.46 -3.50 14.22
C LYS A 177 15.41 -4.63 13.87
N GLU A 178 15.35 -5.15 12.64
CA GLU A 178 16.23 -6.25 12.17
C GLU A 178 17.69 -5.81 12.11
N ARG A 179 17.97 -4.67 11.52
CA ARG A 179 19.34 -4.12 11.38
C ARG A 179 20.04 -3.94 12.72
N GLU A 180 19.31 -3.53 13.76
CA GLU A 180 19.84 -3.24 15.08
C GLU A 180 19.58 -4.37 16.08
N GLU A 181 19.09 -5.51 15.61
CA GLU A 181 18.80 -6.71 16.41
C GLU A 181 17.97 -6.40 17.67
N LEU A 182 16.97 -5.51 17.51
CA LEU A 182 16.14 -5.09 18.65
C LEU A 182 15.17 -6.19 19.07
N THR A 183 15.02 -6.37 20.37
CA THR A 183 13.90 -7.16 20.91
C THR A 183 12.57 -6.46 20.62
N TRP A 184 11.44 -7.18 20.73
CA TRP A 184 10.12 -6.61 20.52
C TRP A 184 9.84 -5.43 21.47
N GLU A 185 10.24 -5.53 22.74
CA GLU A 185 10.06 -4.49 23.74
C GLU A 185 10.87 -3.22 23.42
N ARG A 186 12.11 -3.38 22.94
CA ARG A 186 12.96 -2.24 22.54
C ARG A 186 12.40 -1.56 21.30
N TRP A 187 11.94 -2.34 20.32
CA TRP A 187 11.30 -1.80 19.13
C TRP A 187 9.95 -1.14 19.44
N ALA A 188 9.13 -1.75 20.32
CA ALA A 188 7.86 -1.17 20.76
C ALA A 188 8.05 0.22 21.40
N LYS A 189 9.15 0.48 22.13
CA LYS A 189 9.45 1.83 22.64
C LYS A 189 9.66 2.86 21.53
N ARG A 190 10.25 2.45 20.41
CA ARG A 190 10.41 3.32 19.24
C ARG A 190 9.09 3.56 18.52
N LEU A 191 8.29 2.50 18.37
CA LEU A 191 6.93 2.60 17.86
C LEU A 191 6.04 3.47 18.75
N GLN A 192 6.15 3.34 20.08
CA GLN A 192 5.43 4.21 21.02
C GLN A 192 5.75 5.68 20.76
N ARG A 193 7.03 6.02 20.60
CA ARG A 193 7.44 7.40 20.33
C ARG A 193 6.87 7.91 19.00
N TYR A 194 6.89 7.07 17.96
CA TYR A 194 6.34 7.39 16.66
C TYR A 194 4.82 7.58 16.71
N TYR A 195 4.09 6.58 17.21
CA TYR A 195 2.62 6.64 17.23
C TYR A 195 2.09 7.72 18.17
N SER A 196 2.72 7.95 19.32
CA SER A 196 2.34 9.06 20.20
C SER A 196 2.52 10.42 19.52
N HIS A 197 3.53 10.58 18.66
CA HIS A 197 3.73 11.81 17.91
C HIS A 197 2.67 11.98 16.82
N VAL A 198 2.36 10.91 16.07
CA VAL A 198 1.28 10.91 15.07
C VAL A 198 -0.08 11.15 15.73
N GLU A 199 -0.35 10.49 16.85
CA GLU A 199 -1.57 10.67 17.64
C GLU A 199 -1.74 12.13 18.09
N PHE A 200 -0.67 12.75 18.59
CA PHE A 200 -0.67 14.15 19.01
C PHE A 200 -0.97 15.11 17.85
N LEU A 201 -0.43 14.84 16.66
CA LEU A 201 -0.59 15.73 15.49
C LEU A 201 -1.96 15.60 14.82
N PHE A 202 -2.51 14.39 14.76
CA PHE A 202 -3.67 14.09 13.93
C PHE A 202 -4.91 13.71 14.73
N THR A 203 -4.77 13.25 15.97
CA THR A 203 -5.87 12.76 16.80
C THR A 203 -6.80 11.80 16.04
N PRO A 204 -6.28 10.71 15.44
CA PRO A 204 -7.09 9.83 14.62
C PRO A 204 -8.07 9.00 15.46
N ASP A 205 -9.15 8.54 14.81
CA ASP A 205 -10.15 7.66 15.43
C ASP A 205 -9.70 6.20 15.46
N LEU A 206 -8.78 5.82 14.55
CA LEU A 206 -8.27 4.45 14.46
C LEU A 206 -6.87 4.43 13.82
N PHE A 207 -5.97 3.64 14.41
CA PHE A 207 -4.75 3.19 13.76
C PHE A 207 -4.92 1.77 13.21
N ILE A 208 -4.45 1.54 11.98
CA ILE A 208 -4.35 0.20 11.37
C ILE A 208 -2.89 -0.09 11.08
N VAL A 209 -2.41 -1.25 11.52
CA VAL A 209 -1.01 -1.65 11.31
C VAL A 209 -0.95 -2.76 10.27
N GLY A 210 -0.38 -2.42 9.11
CA GLY A 210 -0.11 -3.30 7.98
C GLY A 210 1.37 -3.61 7.80
N GLY A 211 1.71 -4.07 6.59
CA GLY A 211 3.05 -4.50 6.26
C GLY A 211 3.37 -5.93 6.73
N GLY A 212 4.54 -6.44 6.34
CA GLY A 212 4.91 -7.84 6.57
C GLY A 212 4.97 -8.23 8.04
N VAL A 213 5.34 -7.30 8.92
CA VAL A 213 5.45 -7.55 10.37
C VAL A 213 4.10 -7.62 11.08
N SER A 214 3.00 -7.16 10.45
CA SER A 214 1.67 -7.20 11.06
C SER A 214 1.21 -8.62 11.43
N LYS A 215 1.77 -9.66 10.83
CA LYS A 215 1.56 -11.05 11.23
C LYS A 215 1.99 -11.33 12.68
N ASN A 216 2.93 -10.55 13.19
CA ASN A 216 3.48 -10.65 14.54
C ASN A 216 2.91 -9.55 15.47
N TYR A 217 1.75 -8.98 15.16
CA TYR A 217 1.17 -7.86 15.92
C TYR A 217 1.06 -8.11 17.41
N GLN A 218 0.85 -9.34 17.83
CA GLN A 218 0.74 -9.76 19.24
C GLN A 218 2.02 -9.53 20.06
N GLU A 219 3.18 -9.46 19.38
CA GLU A 219 4.48 -9.27 20.04
C GLU A 219 4.76 -7.81 20.40
N PHE A 220 4.13 -6.85 19.73
CA PHE A 220 4.47 -5.43 19.92
C PHE A 220 3.26 -4.52 20.18
N MET A 221 2.10 -4.76 19.56
CA MET A 221 0.94 -3.88 19.74
C MET A 221 0.46 -3.80 21.20
N PRO A 222 0.40 -4.90 21.99
CA PRO A 222 0.03 -4.83 23.41
C PRO A 222 1.01 -4.05 24.28
N LEU A 223 2.21 -3.74 23.78
CA LEU A 223 3.23 -2.96 24.49
C LEU A 223 3.09 -1.44 24.24
N LEU A 224 2.15 -1.04 23.39
CA LEU A 224 1.89 0.36 23.07
C LEU A 224 0.76 0.90 23.94
N ASP A 225 1.00 2.07 24.54
CA ASP A 225 0.01 2.82 25.32
C ASP A 225 -0.43 4.05 24.54
N LEU A 226 -1.55 3.93 23.82
CA LEU A 226 -2.14 4.95 22.97
C LEU A 226 -3.61 5.16 23.37
N LYS A 227 -4.10 6.39 23.24
CA LYS A 227 -5.52 6.70 23.45
C LYS A 227 -6.36 6.24 22.26
N THR A 228 -5.81 6.37 21.04
CA THR A 228 -6.45 5.92 19.81
C THR A 228 -6.42 4.39 19.72
N PRO A 229 -7.56 3.73 19.46
CA PRO A 229 -7.59 2.30 19.19
C PRO A 229 -6.63 1.92 18.06
N MET A 230 -5.98 0.76 18.22
CA MET A 230 -5.06 0.23 17.20
C MET A 230 -5.42 -1.23 16.88
N VAL A 231 -5.50 -1.56 15.58
CA VAL A 231 -5.83 -2.92 15.11
C VAL A 231 -4.88 -3.37 13.99
N PRO A 232 -4.64 -4.67 13.82
CA PRO A 232 -3.88 -5.16 12.68
C PRO A 232 -4.73 -5.09 11.41
N ALA A 233 -4.07 -4.88 10.26
CA ALA A 233 -4.68 -4.96 8.94
C ALA A 233 -5.20 -6.38 8.64
N VAL A 234 -6.36 -6.46 8.00
CA VAL A 234 -7.03 -7.72 7.65
C VAL A 234 -6.40 -8.35 6.40
N HIS A 235 -6.18 -7.54 5.37
CA HIS A 235 -5.81 -8.05 4.03
C HIS A 235 -4.32 -8.35 3.84
N ARG A 236 -3.47 -7.87 4.74
CA ARG A 236 -2.03 -8.21 4.80
C ARG A 236 -1.35 -8.14 3.41
N ASN A 237 -0.86 -9.29 2.91
CA ASN A 237 -0.13 -9.41 1.65
C ASN A 237 -0.97 -9.18 0.38
N ASN A 238 -2.29 -9.10 0.49
CA ASN A 238 -3.20 -8.83 -0.62
C ASN A 238 -3.68 -7.38 -0.64
N ALA A 239 -3.41 -6.59 0.40
CA ALA A 239 -3.93 -5.24 0.54
C ALA A 239 -3.62 -4.34 -0.68
N GLY A 240 -2.39 -4.38 -1.20
CA GLY A 240 -2.01 -3.63 -2.40
C GLY A 240 -2.83 -4.03 -3.64
N ILE A 241 -3.03 -5.34 -3.86
CA ILE A 241 -3.83 -5.85 -4.97
C ILE A 241 -5.30 -5.39 -4.84
N LEU A 242 -5.90 -5.59 -3.66
CA LEU A 242 -7.30 -5.27 -3.41
C LEU A 242 -7.57 -3.77 -3.52
N GLY A 243 -6.68 -2.95 -2.95
CA GLY A 243 -6.82 -1.50 -2.99
C GLY A 243 -6.61 -0.92 -4.39
N ALA A 244 -5.60 -1.38 -5.12
CA ALA A 244 -5.39 -0.98 -6.51
C ALA A 244 -6.61 -1.33 -7.38
N ALA A 245 -7.15 -2.55 -7.25
CA ALA A 245 -8.36 -2.97 -7.96
C ALA A 245 -9.57 -2.09 -7.59
N ALA A 246 -9.77 -1.82 -6.30
CA ALA A 246 -10.90 -1.01 -5.83
C ALA A 246 -10.83 0.44 -6.34
N LEU A 247 -9.63 1.02 -6.38
CA LEU A 247 -9.41 2.37 -6.92
C LEU A 247 -9.56 2.45 -8.45
N ALA A 248 -9.38 1.34 -9.17
CA ALA A 248 -9.59 1.30 -10.61
C ALA A 248 -11.08 1.32 -11.01
N ARG A 249 -12.00 1.16 -10.06
CA ARG A 249 -13.45 1.23 -10.33
C ARG A 249 -13.82 2.65 -10.80
N PRO A 250 -14.58 2.80 -11.90
CA PRO A 250 -15.05 4.11 -12.34
C PRO A 250 -15.79 4.87 -11.22
N GLY A 251 -15.35 6.09 -10.92
CA GLY A 251 -15.92 6.93 -9.87
C GLY A 251 -15.48 6.61 -8.44
N ALA A 252 -14.40 5.86 -8.25
CA ALA A 252 -13.85 5.56 -6.91
C ALA A 252 -12.97 6.69 -6.34
N ALA A 253 -12.42 7.58 -7.18
CA ALA A 253 -11.58 8.72 -6.81
C ALA A 253 -12.30 10.05 -6.97
#